data_05e9c7760a1c169b9266fb093a85a73c
#
_entry.id   05e9c7760a1c169b9266fb093a85a73c
#
_cell.length_a   1.000
_cell.length_b   1.000
_cell.length_c   1.000
_cell.angle_alpha   90.00
_cell.angle_beta   90.00
_cell.angle_gamma   90.00
#
_symmetry.space_group_name_H-M   'P 1'
#
loop_
_entity.id
_entity.type
_entity.pdbx_description
1 polymer ?
#
loop_
_entity_poly.entity_id
_entity_poly.type
_entity_poly.pdbx_seq_one_letter_code
_entity_poly.pdbx_strand_id
1 'polypeptide(L)'
;EAADETSQDAKKETPAKEETKDAVKENTSPAAEQPKTEVKETTKNEASNTAEEKETKAAEAAKPADGEYETSAEATGSMFRVISSRLIVKDGKLKASILLSGTGYDYLYMGTAAEAAAADEKSWIAPTGSETYTDTKTGAEKTGYRFEIPVEELDKQMDVAVRSAKKKTWADKTVTIH
;
A
#
# COMPACT_ATOMS: atom_id res chain seq x y z
N GLU A 1 24.37 -6.04 -63.85
CA GLU A 1 24.83 -7.44 -63.78
C GLU A 1 24.59 -7.93 -62.42
N ALA A 2 23.53 -8.57 -62.25
CA ALA A 2 23.29 -10.03 -62.17
C ALA A 2 23.57 -10.51 -60.74
N ALA A 3 22.49 -10.80 -60.07
CA ALA A 3 21.94 -12.13 -59.79
C ALA A 3 22.69 -12.80 -58.63
N ASP A 4 22.15 -13.43 -57.68
CA ASP A 4 21.22 -14.54 -57.61
C ASP A 4 21.00 -14.86 -56.14
N GLU A 5 19.83 -14.96 -55.74
CA GLU A 5 19.04 -16.17 -55.45
C GLU A 5 19.42 -16.98 -54.21
N THR A 6 18.38 -17.14 -53.42
CA THR A 6 17.75 -18.44 -53.03
C THR A 6 18.37 -19.05 -51.75
N SER A 7 17.65 -19.48 -50.78
CA SER A 7 16.47 -20.28 -50.57
C SER A 7 16.40 -20.69 -49.14
N GLN A 8 15.22 -20.68 -48.58
CA GLN A 8 14.49 -21.82 -48.00
C GLN A 8 15.31 -22.73 -47.08
N ASP A 9 14.83 -23.10 -45.91
CA ASP A 9 13.71 -23.99 -45.70
C ASP A 9 13.48 -24.17 -44.18
N ALA A 10 12.27 -24.01 -43.80
CA ALA A 10 11.40 -24.75 -42.97
C ALA A 10 11.95 -25.94 -42.19
N LYS A 11 11.48 -26.07 -40.95
CA LYS A 11 10.81 -27.26 -40.37
C LYS A 11 10.84 -27.10 -38.85
N LYS A 12 9.73 -26.75 -38.18
CA LYS A 12 8.71 -27.67 -37.72
C LYS A 12 9.25 -28.91 -36.98
N GLU A 13 9.09 -28.91 -35.67
CA GLU A 13 8.53 -30.06 -34.98
C GLU A 13 8.34 -29.74 -33.49
N THR A 14 7.10 -29.63 -33.08
CA THR A 14 6.61 -30.20 -31.83
C THR A 14 6.31 -31.66 -32.13
N PRO A 15 6.48 -32.60 -31.18
CA PRO A 15 5.33 -32.97 -30.39
C PRO A 15 5.60 -33.58 -28.98
N ALA A 16 4.49 -33.66 -28.27
CA ALA A 16 4.00 -34.73 -27.40
C ALA A 16 4.66 -34.89 -26.03
N LYS A 17 3.94 -34.53 -24.94
CA LYS A 17 2.97 -35.39 -24.26
C LYS A 17 3.57 -36.67 -23.66
N GLU A 18 3.74 -36.67 -22.34
CA GLU A 18 3.57 -37.89 -21.59
C GLU A 18 3.00 -37.57 -20.18
N GLU A 19 1.80 -38.07 -20.04
CA GLU A 19 1.12 -38.28 -18.78
C GLU A 19 1.83 -39.38 -17.99
N THR A 20 2.00 -39.23 -16.72
CA THR A 20 1.86 -40.36 -15.81
C THR A 20 1.19 -39.91 -14.52
N LYS A 21 0.09 -40.56 -14.34
CA LYS A 21 -0.75 -40.69 -13.18
C LYS A 21 -0.01 -41.35 -12.01
N ASP A 22 -0.65 -41.08 -10.89
CA ASP A 22 -0.88 -41.97 -9.71
C ASP A 22 0.09 -41.77 -8.53
N ALA A 23 -0.38 -41.36 -7.38
CA ALA A 23 -1.07 -42.16 -6.39
C ALA A 23 -1.44 -41.35 -5.14
N VAL A 24 -2.68 -41.38 -4.86
CA VAL A 24 -3.40 -41.28 -3.60
C VAL A 24 -2.60 -41.84 -2.40
N LYS A 25 -2.54 -41.06 -1.31
CA LYS A 25 -2.74 -41.58 0.03
C LYS A 25 -3.22 -40.50 1.00
N GLU A 26 -4.43 -40.60 1.26
CA GLU A 26 -5.21 -40.39 2.48
C GLU A 26 -4.39 -40.67 3.75
N ASN A 27 -4.42 -39.74 4.70
CA ASN A 27 -4.44 -40.12 6.11
C ASN A 27 -5.04 -39.04 7.00
N THR A 28 -6.28 -39.25 7.29
CA THR A 28 -7.03 -39.16 8.56
C THR A 28 -6.43 -38.30 9.68
N SER A 29 -7.28 -37.39 10.11
CA SER A 29 -7.37 -36.80 11.47
C SER A 29 -7.50 -37.85 12.57
N PRO A 30 -7.15 -37.51 13.83
CA PRO A 30 -8.19 -37.16 14.80
C PRO A 30 -7.78 -36.03 15.75
N ALA A 31 -8.65 -35.12 16.01
CA ALA A 31 -9.58 -34.90 17.12
C ALA A 31 -9.03 -34.93 18.55
N ALA A 32 -9.52 -33.90 19.30
CA ALA A 32 -9.61 -33.72 20.74
C ALA A 32 -8.36 -33.10 21.41
N GLU A 33 -8.47 -32.07 22.20
CA GLU A 33 -9.33 -31.77 23.32
C GLU A 33 -9.19 -30.30 23.74
N GLN A 34 -10.29 -29.68 24.05
CA GLN A 34 -10.36 -28.49 24.89
C GLN A 34 -10.20 -28.92 26.36
N PRO A 35 -9.77 -28.02 27.24
CA PRO A 35 -10.59 -27.81 28.41
C PRO A 35 -11.06 -26.35 28.58
N LYS A 36 -12.33 -26.29 28.91
CA LYS A 36 -13.05 -25.19 29.56
C LYS A 36 -12.47 -24.94 30.95
N THR A 37 -12.43 -23.68 31.31
CA THR A 37 -12.76 -23.17 32.66
C THR A 37 -13.08 -21.70 32.47
N GLU A 38 -14.27 -21.36 32.48
CA GLU A 38 -15.24 -20.91 33.50
C GLU A 38 -14.81 -19.64 34.25
N VAL A 39 -15.44 -18.57 33.86
CA VAL A 39 -16.34 -17.61 34.55
C VAL A 39 -15.85 -17.02 35.87
N LYS A 40 -15.74 -15.73 35.91
CA LYS A 40 -16.42 -14.91 36.92
C LYS A 40 -16.52 -13.45 36.47
N GLU A 41 -17.64 -13.09 36.09
CA GLU A 41 -18.53 -11.95 36.29
C GLU A 41 -18.19 -11.08 37.55
N THR A 42 -18.10 -9.80 37.33
CA THR A 42 -18.78 -8.79 38.18
C THR A 42 -18.62 -7.41 37.53
N THR A 43 -19.67 -6.94 37.01
CA THR A 43 -20.58 -5.86 37.34
C THR A 43 -20.06 -4.44 37.04
N LYS A 44 -20.72 -3.88 36.06
CA LYS A 44 -21.54 -2.66 36.10
C LYS A 44 -20.87 -1.38 36.56
N ASN A 45 -20.72 -0.46 35.65
CA ASN A 45 -21.42 0.79 35.80
C ASN A 45 -21.66 1.48 34.46
N GLU A 46 -22.91 1.78 34.33
CA GLU A 46 -23.63 2.59 33.39
C GLU A 46 -23.23 4.05 33.54
N ALA A 47 -23.22 4.76 32.45
CA ALA A 47 -23.91 6.01 32.20
C ALA A 47 -23.07 6.84 31.23
N SER A 48 -23.54 6.90 30.00
CA SER A 48 -24.37 7.99 29.44
C SER A 48 -23.76 9.40 29.63
N ASN A 49 -23.36 9.98 28.52
CA ASN A 49 -23.94 11.21 27.98
C ASN A 49 -23.03 11.70 26.82
N THR A 50 -23.58 11.69 25.61
CA THR A 50 -24.29 12.74 24.92
C THR A 50 -23.50 14.05 24.74
N ALA A 51 -23.35 14.34 23.49
CA ALA A 51 -23.46 15.61 22.80
C ALA A 51 -22.24 16.54 22.78
N GLU A 52 -21.89 16.77 21.53
CA GLU A 52 -21.71 18.10 20.94
C GLU A 52 -20.85 19.09 21.74
N GLU A 53 -19.79 19.49 21.13
CA GLU A 53 -19.70 20.83 20.59
C GLU A 53 -18.33 21.06 19.94
N LYS A 54 -18.38 21.28 18.69
CA LYS A 54 -17.79 22.36 17.92
C LYS A 54 -17.01 23.35 18.79
N GLU A 55 -15.69 23.32 18.69
CA GLU A 55 -14.95 24.56 18.74
C GLU A 55 -13.68 24.46 17.89
N THR A 56 -13.79 25.18 16.80
CA THR A 56 -12.66 25.77 16.07
C THR A 56 -11.80 26.54 17.05
N LYS A 57 -10.62 26.01 17.34
CA LYS A 57 -9.54 26.84 17.84
C LYS A 57 -8.28 26.46 17.09
N ALA A 58 -7.86 27.36 16.24
CA ALA A 58 -6.50 27.39 15.79
C ALA A 58 -5.60 27.35 17.03
N ALA A 59 -5.02 26.20 17.30
CA ALA A 59 -3.98 26.04 18.27
C ALA A 59 -2.77 25.52 17.51
N GLU A 60 -1.74 26.33 17.53
CA GLU A 60 -0.35 25.94 17.34
C GLU A 60 -0.17 24.46 17.63
N ALA A 61 0.12 23.69 16.58
CA ALA A 61 0.10 22.24 16.60
C ALA A 61 1.16 21.71 17.56
N ALA A 62 0.72 21.42 18.77
CA ALA A 62 1.47 20.54 19.65
C ALA A 62 1.64 19.22 18.92
N LYS A 63 2.89 18.88 18.58
CA LYS A 63 3.20 17.60 17.93
C LYS A 63 2.59 16.48 18.78
N PRO A 64 1.85 15.55 18.19
CA PRO A 64 1.26 14.45 18.93
C PRO A 64 2.35 13.64 19.62
N ALA A 65 2.00 12.98 20.72
CA ALA A 65 2.91 12.09 21.45
C ALA A 65 3.37 10.93 20.55
N ASP A 66 4.46 10.29 20.91
CA ASP A 66 4.93 9.11 20.21
C ASP A 66 3.85 8.03 20.17
N GLY A 67 3.57 7.50 18.99
CA GLY A 67 2.51 6.52 18.76
C GLY A 67 2.09 6.42 17.30
N GLU A 68 1.14 5.54 17.03
CA GLU A 68 0.49 5.40 15.74
C GLU A 68 -0.94 5.91 15.82
N TYR A 69 -1.34 6.71 14.85
CA TYR A 69 -2.65 7.33 14.75
C TYR A 69 -3.27 7.02 13.40
N GLU A 70 -4.54 6.65 13.41
CA GLU A 70 -5.28 6.55 12.16
C GLU A 70 -5.54 7.96 11.62
N THR A 71 -5.25 8.16 10.36
CA THR A 71 -5.38 9.43 9.67
C THR A 71 -6.04 9.24 8.33
N SER A 72 -6.57 10.31 7.78
CA SER A 72 -6.99 10.34 6.39
C SER A 72 -5.90 10.98 5.52
N ALA A 73 -5.88 10.62 4.25
CA ALA A 73 -4.97 11.22 3.29
C ALA A 73 -5.70 11.49 1.99
N GLU A 74 -5.53 12.69 1.49
CA GLU A 74 -5.98 13.09 0.16
C GLU A 74 -4.80 13.10 -0.80
N ALA A 75 -5.03 12.63 -2.02
CA ALA A 75 -4.03 12.59 -3.07
C ALA A 75 -4.60 13.06 -4.39
N THR A 76 -3.82 13.80 -5.16
CA THR A 76 -4.24 14.27 -6.48
C THR A 76 -3.96 13.26 -7.58
N GLY A 77 -4.98 13.01 -8.40
CA GLY A 77 -4.90 12.18 -9.60
C GLY A 77 -5.69 10.88 -9.51
N SER A 78 -6.33 10.52 -10.63
CA SER A 78 -7.24 9.37 -10.70
C SER A 78 -6.58 8.02 -10.47
N MET A 79 -5.28 7.90 -10.75
CA MET A 79 -4.51 6.67 -10.62
C MET A 79 -3.65 6.63 -9.34
N PHE A 80 -3.42 7.77 -8.71
CA PHE A 80 -2.71 7.87 -7.44
C PHE A 80 -3.73 8.10 -6.33
N ARG A 81 -4.16 7.01 -5.69
CA ARG A 81 -5.19 7.04 -4.65
C ARG A 81 -4.65 6.37 -3.40
N VAL A 82 -4.80 7.06 -2.29
CA VAL A 82 -4.56 6.51 -0.96
C VAL A 82 -5.82 5.78 -0.50
N ILE A 83 -5.66 4.56 -0.03
CA ILE A 83 -6.72 3.69 0.49
C ILE A 83 -6.81 3.79 2.01
N SER A 84 -5.66 3.82 2.67
CA SER A 84 -5.56 4.02 4.11
C SER A 84 -4.29 4.78 4.44
N SER A 85 -4.33 5.53 5.52
CA SER A 85 -3.20 6.28 6.04
C SER A 85 -3.11 6.10 7.55
N ARG A 86 -1.89 6.04 8.07
CA ARG A 86 -1.56 6.07 9.49
C ARG A 86 -0.42 7.02 9.71
N LEU A 87 -0.54 7.85 10.72
CA LEU A 87 0.54 8.71 11.17
C LEU A 87 1.35 7.98 12.24
N ILE A 88 2.64 7.89 12.01
CA ILE A 88 3.61 7.33 12.96
C ILE A 88 4.40 8.50 13.53
N VAL A 89 4.30 8.69 14.83
CA VAL A 89 5.05 9.70 15.57
C VAL A 89 6.13 9.00 16.36
N LYS A 90 7.37 9.38 16.14
CA LYS A 90 8.51 8.86 16.89
C LYS A 90 9.58 9.92 17.04
N ASP A 91 10.01 10.12 18.29
CA ASP A 91 11.04 11.11 18.65
C ASP A 91 10.71 12.51 18.09
N GLY A 92 9.43 12.89 18.13
CA GLY A 92 8.93 14.15 17.59
C GLY A 92 8.99 14.28 16.07
N LYS A 93 9.26 13.20 15.36
CA LYS A 93 9.22 13.12 13.89
C LYS A 93 7.93 12.48 13.44
N LEU A 94 7.31 13.06 12.42
CA LEU A 94 6.09 12.56 11.82
C LEU A 94 6.42 11.79 10.54
N LYS A 95 5.82 10.62 10.39
CA LYS A 95 5.80 9.84 9.15
C LYS A 95 4.38 9.39 8.88
N ALA A 96 3.98 9.41 7.63
CA ALA A 96 2.72 8.80 7.23
C ALA A 96 2.99 7.47 6.52
N SER A 97 2.34 6.41 6.99
CA SER A 97 2.30 5.13 6.32
C SER A 97 1.04 5.09 5.47
N ILE A 98 1.20 5.24 4.16
CA ILE A 98 0.10 5.30 3.19
C ILE A 98 0.01 4.01 2.38
N LEU A 99 -1.21 3.48 2.22
CA LEU A 99 -1.51 2.37 1.33
C LEU A 99 -2.07 2.90 0.02
N LEU A 100 -1.41 2.64 -1.09
CA LEU A 100 -1.87 3.02 -2.41
C LEU A 100 -2.84 1.99 -3.01
N SER A 101 -3.69 2.44 -3.92
CA SER A 101 -4.73 1.60 -4.56
C SER A 101 -4.20 0.54 -5.54
N GLY A 102 -2.90 0.32 -5.62
CA GLY A 102 -2.31 -0.66 -6.52
C GLY A 102 -0.79 -0.73 -6.41
N THR A 103 -0.21 -1.55 -7.27
CA THR A 103 1.24 -1.79 -7.36
C THR A 103 1.87 -1.11 -8.58
N GLY A 104 1.20 -0.09 -9.09
CA GLY A 104 1.62 0.62 -10.31
C GLY A 104 2.81 1.56 -10.15
N TYR A 105 3.19 1.84 -8.92
CA TYR A 105 4.31 2.71 -8.57
C TYR A 105 5.35 1.92 -7.78
N ASP A 106 6.62 2.01 -8.19
CA ASP A 106 7.72 1.30 -7.54
C ASP A 106 8.53 2.18 -6.56
N TYR A 107 8.49 3.51 -6.76
CA TYR A 107 9.14 4.45 -5.86
C TYR A 107 8.33 5.75 -5.72
N LEU A 108 8.49 6.38 -4.57
CA LEU A 108 8.06 7.75 -4.31
C LEU A 108 9.29 8.63 -4.05
N TYR A 109 9.12 9.93 -4.17
CA TYR A 109 10.10 10.94 -3.80
C TYR A 109 9.39 12.17 -3.26
N MET A 110 9.92 12.77 -2.19
CA MET A 110 9.37 14.02 -1.65
C MET A 110 9.89 15.18 -2.46
N GLY A 111 9.02 15.79 -3.24
CA GLY A 111 9.33 16.87 -4.18
C GLY A 111 8.81 16.59 -5.58
N THR A 112 9.37 17.28 -6.56
CA THR A 112 8.93 17.23 -7.96
C THR A 112 9.52 16.05 -8.74
N ALA A 113 8.86 15.68 -9.85
CA ALA A 113 9.34 14.65 -10.76
C ALA A 113 10.72 14.97 -11.37
N ALA A 114 11.02 16.25 -11.58
CA ALA A 114 12.31 16.70 -12.09
C ALA A 114 13.43 16.48 -11.06
N GLU A 115 13.17 16.81 -9.80
CA GLU A 115 14.09 16.57 -8.68
C GLU A 115 14.31 15.07 -8.47
N ALA A 116 13.24 14.28 -8.48
CA ALA A 116 13.31 12.83 -8.35
C ALA A 116 14.15 12.16 -9.45
N ALA A 117 14.05 12.66 -10.68
CA ALA A 117 14.82 12.14 -11.81
C ALA A 117 16.32 12.51 -11.73
N ALA A 118 16.64 13.62 -11.07
CA ALA A 118 18.01 14.08 -10.85
C ALA A 118 18.63 13.54 -9.56
N ALA A 119 17.81 13.03 -8.63
CA ALA A 119 18.25 12.52 -7.34
C ALA A 119 18.81 11.11 -7.44
N ASP A 120 19.71 10.78 -6.50
CA ASP A 120 20.21 9.42 -6.32
C ASP A 120 19.07 8.48 -5.90
N GLU A 121 19.11 7.23 -6.36
CA GLU A 121 18.14 6.18 -5.99
C GLU A 121 18.03 5.96 -4.46
N LYS A 122 19.07 6.30 -3.73
CA LYS A 122 19.09 6.23 -2.26
C LYS A 122 18.11 7.22 -1.59
N SER A 123 17.77 8.28 -2.31
CA SER A 123 16.79 9.28 -1.85
C SER A 123 15.35 8.89 -2.20
N TRP A 124 15.17 7.87 -3.00
CA TRP A 124 13.86 7.38 -3.37
C TRP A 124 13.25 6.51 -2.27
N ILE A 125 11.97 6.67 -2.06
CA ILE A 125 11.22 5.94 -1.06
C ILE A 125 10.68 4.67 -1.71
N ALA A 126 11.23 3.52 -1.31
CA ALA A 126 10.73 2.21 -1.73
C ALA A 126 9.48 1.81 -0.92
N PRO A 127 8.63 0.93 -1.46
CA PRO A 127 7.52 0.39 -0.69
C PRO A 127 8.03 -0.42 0.50
N THR A 128 7.42 -0.23 1.65
CA THR A 128 7.71 -0.97 2.88
C THR A 128 7.03 -2.34 2.91
N GLY A 129 6.03 -2.54 2.06
CA GLY A 129 5.30 -3.79 1.93
C GLY A 129 4.16 -3.71 0.93
N SER A 130 3.42 -4.79 0.83
CA SER A 130 2.18 -4.87 0.07
C SER A 130 1.06 -5.36 0.98
N GLU A 131 -0.14 -4.85 0.78
CA GLU A 131 -1.31 -5.18 1.57
C GLU A 131 -2.52 -5.38 0.66
N THR A 132 -3.32 -6.37 0.97
CA THR A 132 -4.58 -6.63 0.26
C THR A 132 -5.71 -5.88 0.93
N TYR A 133 -6.54 -5.23 0.15
CA TYR A 133 -7.70 -4.48 0.61
C TYR A 133 -8.91 -4.77 -0.30
N THR A 134 -10.11 -4.59 0.22
CA THR A 134 -11.34 -4.69 -0.57
C THR A 134 -11.69 -3.33 -1.18
N ASP A 135 -11.76 -3.26 -2.49
CA ASP A 135 -12.19 -2.05 -3.19
C ASP A 135 -13.69 -1.83 -2.96
N THR A 136 -14.03 -0.74 -2.28
CA THR A 136 -15.40 -0.40 -1.89
C THR A 136 -16.35 -0.18 -3.07
N LYS A 137 -15.81 0.13 -4.25
CA LYS A 137 -16.62 0.36 -5.46
C LYS A 137 -16.98 -0.93 -6.19
N THR A 138 -16.09 -1.91 -6.15
CA THR A 138 -16.25 -3.15 -6.94
C THR A 138 -16.45 -4.39 -6.07
N GLY A 139 -16.19 -4.30 -4.77
CA GLY A 139 -16.17 -5.44 -3.86
C GLY A 139 -15.02 -6.43 -4.10
N ALA A 140 -14.12 -6.12 -5.02
CA ALA A 140 -13.01 -6.98 -5.36
C ALA A 140 -11.81 -6.78 -4.42
N GLU A 141 -11.12 -7.86 -4.12
CA GLU A 141 -9.83 -7.79 -3.44
C GLU A 141 -8.76 -7.28 -4.40
N LYS A 142 -8.00 -6.31 -3.93
CA LYS A 142 -6.89 -5.71 -4.65
C LYS A 142 -5.67 -5.62 -3.75
N THR A 143 -4.49 -5.67 -4.34
CA THR A 143 -3.23 -5.48 -3.63
C THR A 143 -2.68 -4.08 -3.93
N GLY A 144 -2.27 -3.39 -2.88
CA GLY A 144 -1.60 -2.10 -2.95
C GLY A 144 -0.22 -2.14 -2.31
N TYR A 145 0.64 -1.21 -2.68
CA TYR A 145 1.91 -0.97 -2.00
C TYR A 145 1.74 0.03 -0.86
N ARG A 146 2.41 -0.26 0.24
CA ARG A 146 2.50 0.63 1.40
C ARG A 146 3.83 1.38 1.35
N PHE A 147 3.77 2.68 1.59
CA PHE A 147 4.94 3.56 1.64
C PHE A 147 4.95 4.34 2.95
N GLU A 148 6.13 4.60 3.47
CA GLU A 148 6.33 5.52 4.58
C GLU A 148 6.94 6.82 4.05
N ILE A 149 6.21 7.90 4.15
CA ILE A 149 6.64 9.23 3.75
C ILE A 149 6.87 10.11 4.98
N PRO A 150 7.91 10.96 4.99
CA PRO A 150 8.07 11.96 6.04
C PRO A 150 6.95 13.00 5.92
N VAL A 151 6.43 13.44 7.06
CA VAL A 151 5.42 14.50 7.16
C VAL A 151 6.01 15.62 8.00
N GLU A 152 6.00 16.82 7.48
CA GLU A 152 6.46 17.99 8.22
C GLU A 152 5.33 18.61 9.04
N GLU A 153 4.15 18.69 8.45
CA GLU A 153 2.98 19.34 9.02
C GLU A 153 1.70 18.63 8.54
N LEU A 154 0.73 18.46 9.41
CA LEU A 154 -0.58 17.95 9.05
C LEU A 154 -1.40 19.04 8.36
N ASP A 155 -2.39 18.62 7.58
CA ASP A 155 -3.28 19.50 6.80
C ASP A 155 -2.55 20.38 5.76
N LYS A 156 -1.28 20.09 5.52
CA LYS A 156 -0.50 20.77 4.51
C LYS A 156 -0.30 19.88 3.28
N GLN A 157 -0.53 20.45 2.12
CA GLN A 157 -0.25 19.79 0.85
C GLN A 157 1.26 19.64 0.65
N MET A 158 1.69 18.43 0.38
CA MET A 158 3.07 18.08 0.09
C MET A 158 3.21 17.62 -1.36
N ASP A 159 4.27 18.06 -2.03
CA ASP A 159 4.60 17.57 -3.36
C ASP A 159 5.30 16.23 -3.27
N VAL A 160 4.80 15.27 -4.04
CA VAL A 160 5.32 13.90 -4.09
C VAL A 160 5.45 13.47 -5.54
N ALA A 161 6.65 13.15 -5.96
CA ALA A 161 6.87 12.49 -7.24
C ALA A 161 6.64 10.98 -7.11
N VAL A 162 5.96 10.39 -8.09
CA VAL A 162 5.70 8.95 -8.15
C VAL A 162 6.33 8.36 -9.40
N ARG A 163 7.03 7.24 -9.25
CA ARG A 163 7.65 6.54 -10.37
C ARG A 163 6.75 5.40 -10.83
N SER A 164 6.40 5.41 -12.10
CA SER A 164 5.64 4.31 -12.69
C SER A 164 6.47 3.04 -12.77
N ALA A 165 5.98 1.94 -12.21
CA ALA A 165 6.63 0.64 -12.23
C ALA A 165 6.85 0.11 -13.67
N LYS A 166 5.92 0.40 -14.57
CA LYS A 166 5.96 -0.05 -15.98
C LYS A 166 6.81 0.86 -16.86
N LYS A 167 6.59 2.18 -16.79
CA LYS A 167 7.21 3.16 -17.69
C LYS A 167 8.56 3.64 -17.19
N LYS A 168 8.85 3.46 -15.90
CA LYS A 168 10.05 3.99 -15.21
C LYS A 168 10.19 5.51 -15.35
N THR A 169 9.06 6.20 -15.46
CA THR A 169 8.98 7.65 -15.56
C THR A 169 8.36 8.23 -14.28
N TRP A 170 8.82 9.41 -13.90
CA TRP A 170 8.31 10.18 -12.78
C TRP A 170 7.10 11.02 -13.18
N ALA A 171 6.21 11.25 -12.25
CA ALA A 171 5.05 12.14 -12.40
C ALA A 171 4.78 12.88 -11.09
N ASP A 172 4.46 14.18 -11.20
CA ASP A 172 4.10 15.01 -10.05
C ASP A 172 2.72 14.64 -9.50
N LYS A 173 2.65 14.55 -8.20
CA LYS A 173 1.45 14.34 -7.40
C LYS A 173 1.51 15.18 -6.14
N THR A 174 0.39 15.32 -5.48
CA THR A 174 0.35 15.93 -4.15
C THR A 174 -0.38 15.01 -3.17
N VAL A 175 0.01 15.08 -1.91
CA VAL A 175 -0.60 14.36 -0.81
C VAL A 175 -0.80 15.33 0.35
N THR A 176 -1.95 15.24 0.99
CA THR A 176 -2.26 15.93 2.25
C THR A 176 -2.64 14.87 3.27
N ILE A 177 -2.08 14.96 4.46
CA ILE A 177 -2.40 14.06 5.60
C ILE A 177 -3.18 14.89 6.62
N HIS A 178 -4.34 14.36 7.02
CA HIS A 178 -5.28 15.02 7.96
C HIS A 178 -5.35 14.29 9.29
#